data_943cacf2ba5d35bb55e1e5ca8079b57d
#
_entry.id   943cacf2ba5d35bb55e1e5ca8079b57d
#
_cell.length_a   1.000
_cell.length_b   1.000
_cell.length_c   1.000
_cell.angle_alpha   90.00
_cell.angle_beta   90.00
_cell.angle_gamma   90.00
#
_symmetry.space_group_name_H-M   'P 1'
#
loop_
_entity.id
_entity.type
_entity.pdbx_description
1 polymer ?
#
loop_
_entity_poly.entity_id
_entity_poly.type
_entity_poly.pdbx_seq_one_letter_code
_entity_poly.pdbx_strand_id
1 'polypeptide(L)'
;MLIKTLIPKMEIRTARPYVSERTRPLTQAEMETRALSYMLKDALCPQVGLDIAAREMAALISGPCTLVPVPSHTGDTSANIRLCQAIAAQVEGGGKVADILGRAHEVDSSCKRHKAGSQPLTIAEHSICRKGKKMVAINSLWFVDNTTTTGTTLEACKAAMSGFGCGLTFTDAWQSVCLRDSHLRKAS
;
A
#
# COMPACT_ATOMS: atom_id res chain seq x y z
N MET A 1 -5.43 10.08 -34.68
CA MET A 1 -4.16 10.11 -33.95
C MET A 1 -4.49 10.08 -32.44
N LEU A 2 -4.46 8.91 -31.79
CA LEU A 2 -4.77 8.77 -30.36
C LEU A 2 -3.53 9.24 -29.58
N ILE A 3 -3.62 10.41 -28.96
CA ILE A 3 -2.63 10.88 -27.99
C ILE A 3 -2.75 9.92 -26.80
N LYS A 4 -1.81 8.96 -26.67
CA LYS A 4 -1.63 8.22 -25.42
C LYS A 4 -1.18 9.24 -24.38
N THR A 5 -2.14 9.77 -23.62
CA THR A 5 -1.83 10.55 -22.42
C THR A 5 -1.07 9.63 -21.49
N LEU A 6 0.24 9.82 -21.37
CA LEU A 6 1.05 9.16 -20.36
C LEU A 6 0.52 9.63 -18.99
N ILE A 7 -0.31 8.82 -18.36
CA ILE A 7 -0.70 9.05 -16.96
C ILE A 7 0.60 8.91 -16.16
N PRO A 8 1.09 9.95 -15.49
CA PRO A 8 2.32 9.87 -14.73
C PRO A 8 2.14 8.77 -13.66
N LYS A 9 3.18 7.91 -13.54
CA LYS A 9 3.21 6.87 -12.52
C LYS A 9 2.96 7.51 -11.16
N MET A 10 2.13 6.87 -10.33
CA MET A 10 1.80 7.39 -9.01
C MET A 10 3.05 7.50 -8.14
N GLU A 11 3.18 8.61 -7.41
CA GLU A 11 4.16 8.72 -6.33
C GLU A 11 3.77 7.76 -5.20
N ILE A 12 4.70 6.92 -4.77
CA ILE A 12 4.55 6.03 -3.61
C ILE A 12 5.70 6.30 -2.66
N ARG A 13 5.36 6.66 -1.43
CA ARG A 13 6.33 6.80 -0.33
C ARG A 13 6.27 5.58 0.57
N THR A 14 7.43 5.08 0.94
CA THR A 14 7.55 3.85 1.72
C THR A 14 8.49 4.06 2.89
N ALA A 15 8.07 3.63 4.10
CA ALA A 15 8.84 3.81 5.31
C ALA A 15 10.05 2.87 5.38
N ARG A 16 9.90 1.60 4.99
CA ARG A 16 10.97 0.61 5.08
C ARG A 16 11.07 -0.27 3.83
N PRO A 17 12.27 -0.69 3.41
CA PRO A 17 12.42 -1.74 2.40
C PRO A 17 11.98 -3.09 2.98
N TYR A 18 11.31 -3.91 2.17
CA TYR A 18 10.98 -5.29 2.51
C TYR A 18 11.92 -6.24 1.80
N VAL A 19 12.68 -7.03 2.56
CA VAL A 19 13.58 -8.05 2.03
C VAL A 19 12.97 -9.44 2.21
N SER A 20 12.95 -10.24 1.13
CA SER A 20 12.47 -11.61 1.18
C SER A 20 13.57 -12.55 1.67
N GLU A 21 13.25 -13.44 2.64
CA GLU A 21 14.15 -14.50 3.10
C GLU A 21 14.61 -15.46 1.99
N ARG A 22 13.89 -15.46 0.86
CA ARG A 22 14.25 -16.30 -0.30
C ARG A 22 15.44 -15.75 -1.09
N THR A 23 15.86 -14.52 -0.85
CA THR A 23 16.98 -13.89 -1.55
C THR A 23 18.30 -14.11 -0.83
N ARG A 24 18.29 -14.06 0.49
CA ARG A 24 19.45 -14.27 1.39
C ARG A 24 18.96 -14.35 2.85
N PRO A 25 19.82 -14.78 3.80
CA PRO A 25 19.54 -14.62 5.22
C PRO A 25 19.23 -13.16 5.57
N LEU A 26 18.26 -12.95 6.44
CA LEU A 26 17.83 -11.63 6.90
C LEU A 26 18.65 -11.16 8.09
N THR A 27 18.93 -9.87 8.16
CA THR A 27 19.40 -9.21 9.38
C THR A 27 18.28 -9.13 10.43
N GLN A 28 18.63 -8.87 11.68
CA GLN A 28 17.64 -8.69 12.75
C GLN A 28 16.62 -7.59 12.42
N ALA A 29 17.09 -6.43 11.93
CA ALA A 29 16.21 -5.31 11.53
C ALA A 29 15.25 -5.67 10.39
N GLU A 30 15.69 -6.48 9.42
CA GLU A 30 14.84 -6.96 8.33
C GLU A 30 13.79 -7.99 8.81
N MET A 31 14.16 -8.85 9.77
CA MET A 31 13.21 -9.76 10.42
C MET A 31 12.14 -8.99 11.20
N GLU A 32 12.51 -7.98 11.96
CA GLU A 32 11.59 -7.10 12.68
C GLU A 32 10.66 -6.33 11.73
N THR A 33 11.20 -5.76 10.66
CA THR A 33 10.41 -5.07 9.61
C THR A 33 9.38 -6.01 9.00
N ARG A 34 9.79 -7.25 8.71
CA ARG A 34 8.91 -8.27 8.15
C ARG A 34 7.82 -8.68 9.13
N ALA A 35 8.19 -8.95 10.39
CA ALA A 35 7.24 -9.29 11.44
C ALA A 35 6.19 -8.19 11.62
N LEU A 36 6.62 -6.93 11.71
CA LEU A 36 5.72 -5.79 11.84
C LEU A 36 4.82 -5.65 10.60
N SER A 37 5.36 -5.79 9.39
CA SER A 37 4.57 -5.77 8.15
C SER A 37 3.47 -6.84 8.12
N TYR A 38 3.71 -8.04 8.69
CA TYR A 38 2.67 -9.06 8.84
C TYR A 38 1.63 -8.70 9.90
N MET A 39 2.07 -8.18 11.06
CA MET A 39 1.16 -7.77 12.12
C MET A 39 0.20 -6.66 11.67
N LEU A 40 0.67 -5.71 10.85
CA LEU A 40 -0.15 -4.62 10.32
C LEU A 40 -1.29 -5.08 9.38
N LYS A 41 -1.29 -6.34 8.93
CA LYS A 41 -2.40 -6.92 8.17
C LYS A 41 -3.59 -7.33 9.03
N ASP A 42 -3.36 -7.42 10.34
CA ASP A 42 -4.36 -7.84 11.29
C ASP A 42 -5.01 -6.63 11.98
N ALA A 43 -6.33 -6.61 12.01
CA ALA A 43 -7.07 -5.61 12.76
C ALA A 43 -6.80 -5.66 14.27
N LEU A 44 -6.23 -6.76 14.78
CA LEU A 44 -5.80 -6.94 16.18
C LEU A 44 -4.32 -6.61 16.41
N CYS A 45 -3.64 -6.00 15.43
CA CYS A 45 -2.25 -5.56 15.59
C CYS A 45 -2.05 -4.82 16.92
N PRO A 46 -1.05 -5.18 17.75
CA PRO A 46 -0.77 -4.49 19.01
C PRO A 46 -0.49 -3.00 18.80
N GLN A 47 -0.94 -2.16 19.74
CA GLN A 47 -0.81 -0.70 19.63
C GLN A 47 0.64 -0.25 19.42
N VAL A 48 1.60 -0.86 20.09
CA VAL A 48 3.03 -0.56 19.94
C VAL A 48 3.50 -0.73 18.49
N GLY A 49 3.04 -1.77 17.80
CA GLY A 49 3.37 -2.01 16.39
C GLY A 49 2.75 -0.95 15.48
N LEU A 50 1.50 -0.56 15.75
CA LEU A 50 0.83 0.53 15.03
C LEU A 50 1.57 1.86 15.24
N ASP A 51 1.98 2.17 16.46
CA ASP A 51 2.65 3.44 16.79
C ASP A 51 4.02 3.56 16.11
N ILE A 52 4.77 2.45 16.03
CA ILE A 52 6.06 2.41 15.31
C ILE A 52 5.82 2.69 13.82
N ALA A 53 4.94 1.94 13.18
CA ALA A 53 4.65 2.09 11.76
C ALA A 53 4.08 3.49 11.45
N ALA A 54 3.15 3.96 12.28
CA ALA A 54 2.51 5.26 12.11
C ALA A 54 3.50 6.42 12.19
N ARG A 55 4.44 6.39 13.14
CA ARG A 55 5.48 7.41 13.29
C ARG A 55 6.34 7.51 12.04
N GLU A 56 6.78 6.38 11.53
CA GLU A 56 7.65 6.35 10.35
C GLU A 56 6.91 6.77 9.08
N MET A 57 5.66 6.34 8.93
CA MET A 57 4.84 6.72 7.79
C MET A 57 4.41 8.20 7.84
N ALA A 58 4.06 8.72 9.02
CA ALA A 58 3.70 10.13 9.20
C ALA A 58 4.87 11.06 8.85
N ALA A 59 6.10 10.68 9.16
CA ALA A 59 7.30 11.45 8.81
C ALA A 59 7.52 11.63 7.29
N LEU A 60 6.82 10.84 6.47
CA LEU A 60 6.85 10.96 5.01
C LEU A 60 5.81 11.94 4.45
N ILE A 61 4.95 12.49 5.30
CA ILE A 61 3.86 13.39 4.91
C ILE A 61 4.21 14.80 5.39
N SER A 62 4.04 15.79 4.53
CA SER A 62 4.21 17.20 4.90
C SER A 62 2.83 17.87 4.99
N GLY A 63 2.49 18.36 6.19
CA GLY A 63 1.27 19.12 6.46
C GLY A 63 -0.03 18.31 6.47
N PRO A 64 -1.18 18.99 6.60
CA PRO A 64 -2.48 18.36 6.73
C PRO A 64 -2.84 17.46 5.54
N CYS A 65 -3.43 16.29 5.81
CA CYS A 65 -3.72 15.32 4.76
C CYS A 65 -5.04 14.57 4.97
N THR A 66 -5.50 13.90 3.91
CA THR A 66 -6.57 12.90 3.96
C THR A 66 -5.98 11.53 3.70
N LEU A 67 -6.16 10.61 4.65
CA LEU A 67 -5.70 9.22 4.60
C LEU A 67 -6.87 8.32 4.21
N VAL A 68 -6.69 7.55 3.16
CA VAL A 68 -7.70 6.63 2.63
C VAL A 68 -7.18 5.21 2.79
N PRO A 69 -7.82 4.37 3.63
CA PRO A 69 -7.41 2.99 3.79
C PRO A 69 -7.63 2.21 2.49
N VAL A 70 -6.60 1.51 2.05
CA VAL A 70 -6.68 0.60 0.90
C VAL A 70 -7.45 -0.66 1.31
N PRO A 71 -8.51 -1.08 0.58
CA PRO A 71 -9.24 -2.29 0.92
C PRO A 71 -8.41 -3.56 0.63
N SER A 72 -8.46 -4.53 1.55
CA SER A 72 -7.83 -5.85 1.41
C SER A 72 -8.39 -6.60 0.18
N HIS A 73 -7.91 -7.78 -0.09
CA HIS A 73 -8.41 -8.61 -1.20
C HIS A 73 -9.88 -9.04 -1.03
N THR A 74 -10.37 -9.12 0.21
CA THR A 74 -11.79 -9.39 0.54
C THR A 74 -12.66 -8.14 0.58
N GLY A 75 -12.05 -6.93 0.47
CA GLY A 75 -12.75 -5.64 0.61
C GLY A 75 -12.74 -5.08 2.03
N ASP A 76 -12.26 -5.83 3.03
CA ASP A 76 -12.13 -5.33 4.40
C ASP A 76 -11.06 -4.22 4.50
N THR A 77 -11.38 -3.16 5.24
CA THR A 77 -10.52 -1.99 5.47
C THR A 77 -10.09 -1.84 6.93
N SER A 78 -10.52 -2.72 7.83
CA SER A 78 -10.38 -2.55 9.29
C SER A 78 -8.93 -2.37 9.75
N ALA A 79 -7.99 -3.19 9.27
CA ALA A 79 -6.58 -3.08 9.61
C ALA A 79 -5.98 -1.76 9.11
N ASN A 80 -6.25 -1.39 7.85
CA ASN A 80 -5.74 -0.14 7.28
C ASN A 80 -6.45 1.10 7.86
N ILE A 81 -7.71 1.02 8.32
CA ILE A 81 -8.36 2.10 9.07
C ILE A 81 -7.60 2.38 10.38
N ARG A 82 -7.26 1.34 11.16
CA ARG A 82 -6.49 1.52 12.39
C ARG A 82 -5.12 2.13 12.12
N LEU A 83 -4.44 1.69 11.07
CA LEU A 83 -3.16 2.27 10.65
C LEU A 83 -3.33 3.75 10.25
N CYS A 84 -4.36 4.09 9.44
CA CYS A 84 -4.68 5.47 9.09
C CYS A 84 -4.95 6.34 10.32
N GLN A 85 -5.70 5.83 11.31
CA GLN A 85 -6.00 6.55 12.55
C GLN A 85 -4.72 6.84 13.35
N ALA A 86 -3.83 5.85 13.47
CA ALA A 86 -2.55 6.01 14.15
C ALA A 86 -1.64 7.03 13.42
N ILE A 87 -1.59 6.99 12.09
CA ILE A 87 -0.84 7.97 11.26
C ILE A 87 -1.44 9.37 11.43
N ALA A 88 -2.78 9.50 11.35
CA ALA A 88 -3.47 10.78 11.45
C ALA A 88 -3.18 11.52 12.76
N ALA A 89 -3.00 10.78 13.86
CA ALA A 89 -2.64 11.31 15.16
C ALA A 89 -1.20 11.86 15.23
N GLN A 90 -0.33 11.51 14.28
CA GLN A 90 1.10 11.87 14.28
C GLN A 90 1.50 12.82 13.15
N VAL A 91 0.63 13.04 12.15
CA VAL A 91 0.90 13.97 11.05
C VAL A 91 0.87 15.42 11.55
N GLU A 92 1.90 16.18 11.22
CA GLU A 92 1.97 17.60 11.50
C GLU A 92 0.82 18.35 10.79
N GLY A 93 0.09 19.18 11.55
CA GLY A 93 -1.11 19.87 11.05
C GLY A 93 -2.37 18.98 10.96
N GLY A 94 -2.28 17.72 11.38
CA GLY A 94 -3.39 16.79 11.50
C GLY A 94 -3.74 16.01 10.24
N GLY A 95 -4.23 14.78 10.44
CA GLY A 95 -4.75 13.92 9.39
C GLY A 95 -6.24 13.66 9.55
N LYS A 96 -6.94 13.43 8.42
CA LYS A 96 -8.33 12.96 8.40
C LYS A 96 -8.39 11.59 7.77
N VAL A 97 -9.11 10.66 8.40
CA VAL A 97 -9.33 9.32 7.83
C VAL A 97 -10.64 9.32 7.04
N ALA A 98 -10.59 8.84 5.81
CA ALA A 98 -11.74 8.74 4.93
C ALA A 98 -11.86 7.32 4.35
N ASP A 99 -12.71 6.48 4.95
CA ASP A 99 -13.04 5.16 4.42
C ASP A 99 -14.04 5.28 3.26
N ILE A 100 -13.53 5.57 2.07
CA ILE A 100 -14.30 5.88 0.86
C ILE A 100 -14.04 4.92 -0.29
N LEU A 101 -13.15 3.95 -0.11
CA LEU A 101 -12.85 2.92 -1.11
C LEU A 101 -13.32 1.54 -0.63
N GLY A 102 -13.78 0.74 -1.56
CA GLY A 102 -14.14 -0.65 -1.36
C GLY A 102 -13.77 -1.47 -2.59
N ARG A 103 -14.21 -2.73 -2.60
CA ARG A 103 -14.16 -3.58 -3.78
C ARG A 103 -15.58 -3.91 -4.25
N ALA A 104 -15.78 -3.95 -5.56
CA ALA A 104 -17.04 -4.39 -6.14
C ALA A 104 -17.25 -5.90 -5.91
N HIS A 105 -16.17 -6.67 -5.85
CA HIS A 105 -16.15 -8.11 -5.53
C HIS A 105 -14.78 -8.49 -4.96
N GLU A 106 -14.71 -9.62 -4.27
CA GLU A 106 -13.45 -10.18 -3.78
C GLU A 106 -12.51 -10.54 -4.93
N VAL A 107 -11.21 -10.46 -4.69
CA VAL A 107 -10.17 -10.84 -5.64
C VAL A 107 -9.16 -11.75 -4.98
N ASP A 108 -8.38 -12.48 -5.75
CA ASP A 108 -7.25 -13.24 -5.20
C ASP A 108 -6.21 -12.32 -4.60
N SER A 109 -5.67 -12.70 -3.45
CA SER A 109 -4.56 -11.95 -2.86
C SER A 109 -3.32 -12.06 -3.75
N SER A 110 -2.56 -10.96 -3.86
CA SER A 110 -1.29 -10.93 -4.60
C SER A 110 -0.32 -12.04 -4.14
N CYS A 111 -0.35 -12.39 -2.84
CA CYS A 111 0.46 -13.47 -2.30
C CYS A 111 0.05 -14.84 -2.82
N LYS A 112 -1.28 -15.15 -2.88
CA LYS A 112 -1.79 -16.41 -3.45
C LYS A 112 -1.42 -16.52 -4.93
N ARG A 113 -1.66 -15.46 -5.70
CA ARG A 113 -1.33 -15.42 -7.14
C ARG A 113 0.16 -15.64 -7.39
N HIS A 114 1.02 -14.96 -6.62
CA HIS A 114 2.47 -15.13 -6.74
C HIS A 114 2.92 -16.57 -6.43
N LYS A 115 2.35 -17.20 -5.39
CA LYS A 115 2.64 -18.61 -5.06
C LYS A 115 2.17 -19.58 -6.15
N ALA A 116 1.07 -19.26 -6.81
CA ALA A 116 0.51 -20.05 -7.90
C ALA A 116 1.18 -19.77 -9.26
N GLY A 117 2.18 -18.89 -9.33
CA GLY A 117 2.81 -18.46 -10.60
C GLY A 117 1.87 -17.70 -11.54
N SER A 118 0.75 -17.22 -11.03
CA SER A 118 -0.24 -16.47 -11.81
C SER A 118 0.22 -15.04 -12.07
N GLN A 119 -0.20 -14.48 -13.22
CA GLN A 119 0.09 -13.08 -13.54
C GLN A 119 -0.49 -12.13 -12.48
N PRO A 120 0.20 -11.01 -12.18
CA PRO A 120 -0.35 -9.96 -11.30
C PRO A 120 -1.70 -9.46 -11.82
N LEU A 121 -2.58 -9.03 -10.90
CA LEU A 121 -3.84 -8.39 -11.26
C LEU A 121 -3.57 -7.07 -12.00
N THR A 122 -4.33 -6.83 -13.04
CA THR A 122 -4.41 -5.51 -13.68
C THR A 122 -5.16 -4.51 -12.79
N ILE A 123 -5.06 -3.22 -13.11
CA ILE A 123 -5.79 -2.16 -12.38
C ILE A 123 -7.30 -2.45 -12.34
N ALA A 124 -7.90 -2.86 -13.46
CA ALA A 124 -9.32 -3.16 -13.55
C ALA A 124 -9.73 -4.39 -12.73
N GLU A 125 -8.90 -5.45 -12.74
CA GLU A 125 -9.16 -6.69 -12.00
C GLU A 125 -9.09 -6.49 -10.47
N HIS A 126 -8.44 -5.42 -9.98
CA HIS A 126 -8.48 -5.07 -8.57
C HIS A 126 -9.88 -4.71 -8.06
N SER A 127 -10.84 -4.44 -8.95
CA SER A 127 -12.23 -4.12 -8.60
C SER A 127 -12.42 -3.01 -7.57
N ILE A 128 -11.43 -2.13 -7.42
CA ILE A 128 -11.51 -1.00 -6.48
C ILE A 128 -12.58 -0.03 -6.97
N CYS A 129 -13.48 0.33 -6.07
CA CYS A 129 -14.56 1.28 -6.34
C CYS A 129 -14.74 2.26 -5.19
N ARG A 130 -15.38 3.38 -5.48
CA ARG A 130 -15.70 4.39 -4.50
C ARG A 130 -16.98 4.05 -3.74
N LYS A 131 -16.95 4.13 -2.41
CA LYS A 131 -18.12 4.00 -1.53
C LYS A 131 -18.90 5.31 -1.52
N GLY A 132 -20.05 5.36 -2.20
CA GLY A 132 -20.94 6.51 -2.18
C GLY A 132 -20.36 7.80 -2.82
N LYS A 133 -21.00 8.93 -2.50
CA LYS A 133 -20.71 10.25 -3.09
C LYS A 133 -19.99 11.22 -2.14
N LYS A 134 -19.45 10.74 -1.03
CA LYS A 134 -18.79 11.60 -0.03
C LYS A 134 -17.63 12.37 -0.66
N MET A 135 -17.67 13.69 -0.59
CA MET A 135 -16.56 14.55 -1.02
C MET A 135 -15.42 14.50 -0.01
N VAL A 136 -14.20 14.44 -0.51
CA VAL A 136 -12.98 14.54 0.29
C VAL A 136 -12.05 15.59 -0.31
N ALA A 137 -11.26 16.22 0.54
CA ALA A 137 -10.21 17.11 0.06
C ALA A 137 -9.15 16.28 -0.69
N ILE A 138 -8.85 16.66 -1.92
CA ILE A 138 -7.92 15.94 -2.80
C ILE A 138 -6.51 16.52 -2.79
N ASN A 139 -6.30 17.70 -2.21
CA ASN A 139 -5.02 18.43 -2.27
C ASN A 139 -3.86 17.71 -1.57
N SER A 140 -4.15 16.78 -0.65
CA SER A 140 -3.16 15.94 0.02
C SER A 140 -3.81 14.60 0.36
N LEU A 141 -4.08 13.79 -0.66
CA LEU A 141 -4.74 12.50 -0.55
C LEU A 141 -3.72 11.37 -0.58
N TRP A 142 -3.73 10.50 0.44
CA TRP A 142 -2.83 9.37 0.56
C TRP A 142 -3.59 8.06 0.70
N PHE A 143 -3.31 7.11 -0.19
CA PHE A 143 -3.79 5.73 -0.09
C PHE A 143 -2.85 4.96 0.81
N VAL A 144 -3.34 4.49 1.95
CA VAL A 144 -2.53 3.84 2.99
C VAL A 144 -2.66 2.33 2.89
N ASP A 145 -1.52 1.65 2.72
CA ASP A 145 -1.43 0.19 2.75
C ASP A 145 -0.22 -0.25 3.59
N ASN A 146 -0.23 -1.47 4.10
CA ASN A 146 0.87 -2.01 4.89
C ASN A 146 2.07 -2.41 4.01
N THR A 147 1.85 -2.91 2.80
CA THR A 147 2.93 -3.40 1.91
C THR A 147 2.57 -3.16 0.46
N THR A 148 3.50 -2.62 -0.29
CA THR A 148 3.41 -2.60 -1.76
C THR A 148 4.40 -3.58 -2.39
N THR A 149 4.06 -4.10 -3.57
CA THR A 149 4.94 -4.89 -4.44
C THR A 149 5.12 -4.20 -5.79
N THR A 150 4.10 -4.28 -6.64
CA THR A 150 4.09 -3.63 -7.95
C THR A 150 3.47 -2.24 -7.94
N GLY A 151 2.76 -1.89 -6.86
CA GLY A 151 1.98 -0.65 -6.76
C GLY A 151 0.61 -0.72 -7.45
N THR A 152 0.25 -1.82 -8.12
CA THR A 152 -0.97 -1.92 -8.94
C THR A 152 -2.25 -1.70 -8.13
N THR A 153 -2.29 -2.15 -6.86
CA THR A 153 -3.44 -1.88 -5.96
C THR A 153 -3.60 -0.38 -5.70
N LEU A 154 -2.51 0.31 -5.45
CA LEU A 154 -2.52 1.76 -5.22
C LEU A 154 -2.91 2.53 -6.49
N GLU A 155 -2.44 2.09 -7.66
CA GLU A 155 -2.87 2.66 -8.95
C GLU A 155 -4.37 2.43 -9.20
N ALA A 156 -4.92 1.28 -8.78
CA ALA A 156 -6.36 1.04 -8.83
C ALA A 156 -7.15 1.98 -7.90
N CYS A 157 -6.62 2.27 -6.70
CA CYS A 157 -7.18 3.28 -5.79
C CYS A 157 -7.18 4.67 -6.44
N LYS A 158 -6.06 5.06 -7.06
CA LYS A 158 -5.92 6.34 -7.78
C LYS A 158 -6.91 6.43 -8.94
N ALA A 159 -7.09 5.36 -9.71
CA ALA A 159 -8.06 5.29 -10.80
C ALA A 159 -9.51 5.48 -10.28
N ALA A 160 -9.87 4.84 -9.17
CA ALA A 160 -11.16 4.99 -8.51
C ALA A 160 -11.40 6.41 -7.98
N MET A 161 -10.34 7.19 -7.76
CA MET A 161 -10.36 8.59 -7.34
C MET A 161 -10.06 9.55 -8.48
N SER A 162 -10.38 9.18 -9.72
CA SER A 162 -10.25 10.01 -10.94
C SER A 162 -8.81 10.51 -11.18
N GLY A 163 -7.82 9.72 -10.81
CA GLY A 163 -6.41 10.03 -11.03
C GLY A 163 -5.73 10.85 -9.93
N PHE A 164 -6.41 11.12 -8.81
CA PHE A 164 -5.86 11.89 -7.69
C PHE A 164 -5.35 10.99 -6.57
N GLY A 165 -4.29 11.45 -5.87
CA GLY A 165 -3.73 10.82 -4.69
C GLY A 165 -2.36 10.17 -4.92
N CYS A 166 -1.67 9.95 -3.81
CA CYS A 166 -0.36 9.30 -3.71
C CYS A 166 -0.46 8.04 -2.87
N GLY A 167 0.49 7.13 -3.01
CA GLY A 167 0.58 5.94 -2.18
C GLY A 167 1.46 6.19 -0.94
N LEU A 168 1.04 5.64 0.19
CA LEU A 168 1.81 5.62 1.43
C LEU A 168 1.82 4.20 1.97
N THR A 169 2.99 3.58 2.08
CA THR A 169 3.12 2.19 2.54
C THR A 169 4.16 2.06 3.64
N PHE A 170 3.96 1.07 4.52
CA PHE A 170 4.97 0.77 5.52
C PHE A 170 6.18 0.07 4.89
N THR A 171 5.94 -0.90 3.98
CA THR A 171 7.02 -1.62 3.32
C THR A 171 6.87 -1.68 1.80
N ASP A 172 8.03 -1.73 1.10
CA ASP A 172 8.13 -1.97 -0.33
C ASP A 172 8.90 -3.26 -0.61
N ALA A 173 8.23 -4.22 -1.23
CA ALA A 173 8.80 -5.50 -1.63
C ALA A 173 9.34 -5.51 -3.08
N TRP A 174 9.28 -4.39 -3.81
CA TRP A 174 9.72 -4.29 -5.20
C TRP A 174 11.21 -4.61 -5.37
N GLN A 175 12.06 -4.14 -4.47
CA GLN A 175 13.50 -4.43 -4.51
C GLN A 175 13.79 -5.94 -4.43
N SER A 176 13.00 -6.69 -3.68
CA SER A 176 13.11 -8.15 -3.60
C SER A 176 12.76 -8.85 -4.92
N VAL A 177 11.89 -8.27 -5.73
CA VAL A 177 11.52 -8.77 -7.06
C VAL A 177 12.63 -8.48 -8.06
N CYS A 178 13.14 -7.25 -8.10
CA CYS A 178 14.21 -6.85 -9.00
C CYS A 178 15.51 -7.63 -8.79
N LEU A 179 15.86 -7.97 -7.54
CA LEU A 179 17.04 -8.77 -7.23
C LEU A 179 16.93 -10.20 -7.78
N ARG A 180 15.72 -10.81 -7.79
CA ARG A 180 15.51 -12.15 -8.39
C ARG A 180 15.73 -12.15 -9.89
N ASP A 181 15.17 -11.16 -10.59
CA ASP A 181 15.30 -11.07 -12.04
C ASP A 181 16.75 -10.85 -12.48
N SER A 182 17.56 -10.14 -11.67
CA SER A 182 18.99 -9.94 -11.95
C SER A 182 19.82 -11.22 -11.78
N HIS A 183 19.44 -12.13 -10.87
CA HIS A 183 20.10 -13.42 -10.70
C HIS A 183 19.74 -14.42 -11.80
N LEU A 184 18.49 -14.41 -12.27
CA LEU A 184 18.06 -15.27 -13.39
C LEU A 184 18.72 -14.88 -14.72
N ARG A 185 18.98 -13.58 -14.94
CA ARG A 185 19.69 -13.09 -16.16
C ARG A 185 21.20 -13.33 -16.14
N LYS A 186 21.81 -13.64 -15.00
CA LYS A 186 23.25 -13.99 -14.90
C LYS A 186 23.51 -15.50 -15.03
N ALA A 187 22.47 -16.32 -15.01
CA ALA A 187 22.56 -17.78 -15.11
C ALA A 187 22.17 -18.32 -16.52
N SER A 188 21.88 -17.43 -17.45
CA SER A 188 21.66 -17.71 -18.88
C SER A 188 22.78 -17.11 -19.73
#